data_d6e609e7a5195571f9c4e8400a4d1c4e
#
_entry.id   d6e609e7a5195571f9c4e8400a4d1c4e
#
_cell.length_a   1.000
_cell.length_b   1.000
_cell.length_c   1.000
_cell.angle_alpha   90.00
_cell.angle_beta   90.00
_cell.angle_gamma   90.00
#
_symmetry.space_group_name_H-M   'P 1'
#
loop_
_entity.id
_entity.type
_entity.pdbx_description
1 polymer ?
#
loop_
_entity_poly.entity_id
_entity_poly.type
_entity_poly.pdbx_seq_one_letter_code
_entity_poly.pdbx_strand_id
1 'polypeptide(L)'
;MLIDSEIHEVQKQIIANLKEHINFKNLEPGDKLPSERMLSEKFNVTRSNLREALQTLESYGLVKSIPQSGTFVADIGITALNGMIDDILHLPVPSFKDLVEARIFLELKGVKLAALRRTADDLINMENALAEYSDKVVRGEDALQEDLLFHLAIAKASGNPTLNTFMLKITPEIINNFEKHHVCDKDTAFKGIQEHKAIIDAIRDKDPEAAKSAMKVHFKALYQYCYNI
;
A
#
# COMPACT_ATOMS: atom_id res chain seq x y z
N MET A 1 12.90 6.63 -31.12
CA MET A 1 13.59 5.32 -31.06
C MET A 1 15.04 5.38 -30.62
N LEU A 2 15.95 6.19 -31.26
CA LEU A 2 17.36 6.31 -30.81
C LEU A 2 17.48 7.16 -29.51
N ILE A 3 16.70 8.22 -29.36
CA ILE A 3 16.72 9.10 -28.18
C ILE A 3 16.19 8.39 -26.93
N ASP A 4 15.18 7.52 -27.05
CA ASP A 4 14.65 6.77 -25.90
C ASP A 4 15.65 5.74 -25.37
N SER A 5 16.47 5.13 -26.25
CA SER A 5 17.51 4.19 -25.84
C SER A 5 18.68 4.86 -25.13
N GLU A 6 19.07 6.08 -25.53
CA GLU A 6 20.15 6.84 -24.89
C GLU A 6 19.71 7.37 -23.50
N ILE A 7 18.48 7.86 -23.37
CA ILE A 7 17.91 8.28 -22.07
C ILE A 7 17.88 7.11 -21.11
N HIS A 8 17.51 5.93 -21.58
CA HIS A 8 17.43 4.72 -20.76
C HIS A 8 18.82 4.27 -20.27
N GLU A 9 19.87 4.39 -21.09
CA GLU A 9 21.26 4.07 -20.70
C GLU A 9 21.82 5.07 -19.67
N VAL A 10 21.58 6.37 -19.85
CA VAL A 10 21.99 7.39 -18.88
C VAL A 10 21.30 7.17 -17.52
N GLN A 11 20.02 6.84 -17.53
CA GLN A 11 19.26 6.55 -16.32
C GLN A 11 19.80 5.31 -15.60
N LYS A 12 20.09 4.23 -16.30
CA LYS A 12 20.72 3.03 -15.75
C LYS A 12 22.07 3.31 -15.09
N GLN A 13 22.91 4.14 -15.76
CA GLN A 13 24.20 4.52 -15.21
C GLN A 13 24.07 5.33 -13.91
N ILE A 14 23.10 6.26 -13.84
CA ILE A 14 22.85 7.04 -12.63
C ILE A 14 22.37 6.13 -11.51
N ILE A 15 21.47 5.19 -11.78
CA ILE A 15 20.98 4.21 -10.80
C ILE A 15 22.14 3.36 -10.28
N ALA A 16 23.03 2.89 -11.17
CA ALA A 16 24.22 2.12 -10.77
C ALA A 16 25.12 2.95 -9.84
N ASN A 17 25.41 4.19 -10.20
CA ASN A 17 26.23 5.10 -9.39
C ASN A 17 25.61 5.41 -8.03
N LEU A 18 24.28 5.54 -7.95
CA LEU A 18 23.56 5.75 -6.69
C LEU A 18 23.66 4.51 -5.79
N LYS A 19 23.43 3.31 -6.34
CA LYS A 19 23.58 2.03 -5.62
C LYS A 19 25.00 1.85 -5.09
N GLU A 20 25.99 2.13 -5.93
CA GLU A 20 27.41 2.06 -5.54
C GLU A 20 27.70 3.07 -4.42
N HIS A 21 27.18 4.30 -4.51
CA HIS A 21 27.35 5.31 -3.46
C HIS A 21 26.76 4.88 -2.11
N ILE A 22 25.54 4.29 -2.13
CA ILE A 22 24.89 3.77 -0.93
C ILE A 22 25.77 2.68 -0.30
N ASN A 23 26.21 1.72 -1.11
CA ASN A 23 27.04 0.61 -0.66
C ASN A 23 28.43 1.04 -0.15
N PHE A 24 29.11 1.92 -0.92
CA PHE A 24 30.46 2.38 -0.56
C PHE A 24 30.48 3.21 0.73
N LYS A 25 29.41 3.97 1.00
CA LYS A 25 29.27 4.75 2.22
C LYS A 25 28.68 3.96 3.39
N ASN A 26 28.38 2.67 3.18
CA ASN A 26 27.68 1.83 4.16
C ASN A 26 26.44 2.54 4.74
N LEU A 27 25.65 3.18 3.87
CA LEU A 27 24.43 3.87 4.29
C LEU A 27 23.39 2.84 4.72
N GLU A 28 22.85 3.05 5.90
CA GLU A 28 21.81 2.20 6.51
C GLU A 28 20.41 2.76 6.23
N PRO A 29 19.35 1.93 6.40
CA PRO A 29 17.99 2.42 6.34
C PRO A 29 17.76 3.62 7.27
N GLY A 30 17.20 4.69 6.71
CA GLY A 30 17.01 5.97 7.40
C GLY A 30 18.11 6.99 7.20
N ASP A 31 19.25 6.61 6.63
CA ASP A 31 20.32 7.56 6.31
C ASP A 31 19.93 8.48 5.15
N LYS A 32 20.30 9.74 5.29
CA LYS A 32 20.04 10.77 4.29
C LYS A 32 21.06 10.75 3.16
N LEU A 33 20.58 10.69 1.92
CA LEU A 33 21.43 10.89 0.74
C LEU A 33 21.90 12.34 0.63
N PRO A 34 23.05 12.60 -0.02
CA PRO A 34 23.45 13.95 -0.41
C PRO A 34 22.36 14.63 -1.24
N SER A 35 22.33 15.98 -1.23
CA SER A 35 21.33 16.73 -1.99
C SER A 35 21.41 16.43 -3.49
N GLU A 36 20.28 16.54 -4.20
CA GLU A 36 20.22 16.39 -5.68
C GLU A 36 21.31 17.24 -6.39
N ARG A 37 21.60 18.46 -5.87
CA ARG A 37 22.66 19.29 -6.41
C ARG A 37 24.03 18.63 -6.29
N MET A 38 24.37 18.14 -5.11
CA MET A 38 25.66 17.48 -4.88
C MET A 38 25.82 16.19 -5.67
N LEU A 39 24.74 15.40 -5.78
CA LEU A 39 24.77 14.17 -6.56
C LEU A 39 24.86 14.43 -8.06
N SER A 40 24.16 15.45 -8.58
CA SER A 40 24.24 15.82 -9.99
C SER A 40 25.64 16.33 -10.37
N GLU A 41 26.26 17.13 -9.52
CA GLU A 41 27.65 17.59 -9.67
C GLU A 41 28.63 16.41 -9.62
N LYS A 42 28.47 15.51 -8.62
CA LYS A 42 29.34 14.34 -8.43
C LYS A 42 29.28 13.34 -9.59
N PHE A 43 28.09 13.09 -10.14
CA PHE A 43 27.90 12.14 -11.22
C PHE A 43 28.01 12.79 -12.61
N ASN A 44 28.20 14.10 -12.67
CA ASN A 44 28.25 14.90 -13.91
C ASN A 44 27.00 14.68 -14.79
N VAL A 45 25.83 14.77 -14.18
CA VAL A 45 24.52 14.58 -14.84
C VAL A 45 23.60 15.76 -14.57
N THR A 46 22.55 15.92 -15.39
CA THR A 46 21.52 16.93 -15.14
C THR A 46 20.69 16.58 -13.92
N ARG A 47 20.16 17.61 -13.23
CA ARG A 47 19.25 17.40 -12.10
C ARG A 47 17.97 16.67 -12.51
N SER A 48 17.50 16.85 -13.74
CA SER A 48 16.32 16.17 -14.27
C SER A 48 16.57 14.66 -14.35
N ASN A 49 17.67 14.25 -14.99
CA ASN A 49 18.03 12.83 -15.12
C ASN A 49 18.27 12.17 -13.75
N LEU A 50 18.90 12.92 -12.81
CA LEU A 50 19.08 12.42 -11.45
C LEU A 50 17.74 12.24 -10.72
N ARG A 51 16.81 13.17 -10.89
CA ARG A 51 15.49 13.10 -10.26
C ARG A 51 14.67 11.92 -10.78
N GLU A 52 14.71 11.68 -12.08
CA GLU A 52 14.09 10.48 -12.69
C GLU A 52 14.69 9.19 -12.16
N ALA A 53 16.04 9.15 -12.02
CA ALA A 53 16.70 7.99 -11.42
C ALA A 53 16.34 7.78 -9.95
N LEU A 54 16.20 8.86 -9.16
CA LEU A 54 15.74 8.80 -7.77
C LEU A 54 14.29 8.34 -7.68
N GLN A 55 13.40 8.81 -8.55
CA GLN A 55 12.02 8.34 -8.65
C GLN A 55 11.95 6.85 -8.98
N THR A 56 12.80 6.37 -9.90
CA THR A 56 12.92 4.94 -10.20
C THR A 56 13.36 4.17 -8.94
N LEU A 57 14.42 4.61 -8.25
CA LEU A 57 14.85 3.96 -7.00
C LEU A 57 13.78 4.02 -5.90
N GLU A 58 12.97 5.08 -5.87
CA GLU A 58 11.85 5.20 -4.94
C GLU A 58 10.73 4.21 -5.28
N SER A 59 10.43 4.01 -6.57
CA SER A 59 9.46 2.99 -7.01
C SER A 59 9.91 1.57 -6.67
N TYR A 60 11.23 1.32 -6.63
CA TYR A 60 11.81 0.08 -6.12
C TYR A 60 11.94 0.03 -4.59
N GLY A 61 11.50 1.08 -3.90
CA GLY A 61 11.60 1.18 -2.44
C GLY A 61 13.02 1.19 -1.89
N LEU A 62 14.00 1.56 -2.71
CA LEU A 62 15.41 1.67 -2.30
C LEU A 62 15.72 3.00 -1.62
N VAL A 63 14.95 4.03 -1.94
CA VAL A 63 15.02 5.34 -1.32
C VAL A 63 13.60 5.86 -1.06
N LYS A 64 13.47 6.86 -0.18
CA LYS A 64 12.23 7.57 0.13
C LYS A 64 12.47 9.06 0.11
N SER A 65 11.76 9.78 -0.76
CA SER A 65 11.81 11.24 -0.83
C SER A 65 10.80 11.85 0.13
N ILE A 66 11.29 12.72 1.03
CA ILE A 66 10.45 13.45 1.98
C ILE A 66 10.48 14.93 1.57
N PRO A 67 9.33 15.53 1.24
CA PRO A 67 9.26 16.93 0.84
C PRO A 67 10.00 17.85 1.83
N GLN A 68 10.78 18.78 1.32
CA GLN A 68 11.62 19.74 2.08
C GLN A 68 12.72 19.13 2.97
N SER A 69 12.71 17.80 3.19
CA SER A 69 13.69 17.11 4.05
C SER A 69 14.79 16.42 3.24
N GLY A 70 14.51 15.98 2.01
CA GLY A 70 15.46 15.29 1.13
C GLY A 70 15.15 13.82 0.92
N THR A 71 16.10 13.09 0.34
CA THR A 71 15.97 11.67 0.02
C THR A 71 16.74 10.83 1.04
N PHE A 72 16.13 9.75 1.50
CA PHE A 72 16.66 8.84 2.52
C PHE A 72 16.74 7.41 1.98
N VAL A 73 17.68 6.61 2.48
CA VAL A 73 17.73 5.17 2.22
C VAL A 73 16.50 4.52 2.86
N ALA A 74 15.74 3.74 2.11
CA ALA A 74 14.56 3.05 2.61
C ALA A 74 14.93 1.68 3.21
N ASP A 75 14.01 1.12 4.01
CA ASP A 75 14.14 -0.25 4.50
C ASP A 75 13.88 -1.23 3.35
N ILE A 76 14.96 -1.84 2.87
CA ILE A 76 15.06 -2.51 1.56
C ILE A 76 14.29 -3.86 1.50
N GLY A 77 13.89 -4.43 2.67
CA GLY A 77 13.46 -5.82 2.72
C GLY A 77 12.32 -6.22 1.77
N ILE A 78 11.15 -5.64 1.95
CA ILE A 78 9.93 -6.06 1.23
C ILE A 78 9.66 -5.19 0.00
N THR A 79 10.01 -3.92 0.04
CA THR A 79 9.78 -2.99 -1.07
C THR A 79 10.68 -3.31 -2.28
N ALA A 80 11.91 -3.74 -2.04
CA ALA A 80 12.82 -4.19 -3.11
C ALA A 80 12.30 -5.47 -3.79
N LEU A 81 11.74 -6.40 -3.02
CA LEU A 81 11.14 -7.62 -3.55
C LEU A 81 9.95 -7.30 -4.47
N ASN A 82 9.11 -6.34 -4.09
CA ASN A 82 7.96 -5.92 -4.90
C ASN A 82 8.38 -5.28 -6.22
N GLY A 83 9.35 -4.35 -6.20
CA GLY A 83 9.88 -3.74 -7.43
C GLY A 83 10.51 -4.78 -8.38
N MET A 84 11.25 -5.74 -7.84
CA MET A 84 11.85 -6.83 -8.63
C MET A 84 10.78 -7.74 -9.25
N ILE A 85 9.70 -8.01 -8.54
CA ILE A 85 8.59 -8.83 -9.07
C ILE A 85 7.87 -8.09 -10.20
N ASP A 86 7.58 -6.81 -10.03
CA ASP A 86 6.93 -6.00 -11.06
C ASP A 86 7.76 -5.95 -12.35
N ASP A 87 9.10 -5.82 -12.24
CA ASP A 87 10.02 -5.80 -13.39
C ASP A 87 10.21 -7.17 -14.04
N ILE A 88 10.37 -8.24 -13.26
CA ILE A 88 10.59 -9.59 -13.78
C ILE A 88 9.34 -10.09 -14.52
N LEU A 89 8.17 -9.76 -14.00
CA LEU A 89 6.91 -10.25 -14.56
C LEU A 89 6.36 -9.35 -15.67
N HIS A 90 6.96 -8.16 -15.92
CA HIS A 90 6.41 -7.15 -16.84
C HIS A 90 4.89 -7.00 -16.67
N LEU A 91 4.44 -6.94 -15.40
CA LEU A 91 3.02 -6.92 -15.10
C LEU A 91 2.38 -5.68 -15.71
N PRO A 92 1.31 -5.84 -16.48
CA PRO A 92 0.55 -4.69 -16.93
C PRO A 92 0.04 -3.89 -15.72
N VAL A 93 -0.14 -2.58 -15.90
CA VAL A 93 -0.78 -1.77 -14.85
C VAL A 93 -2.09 -2.46 -14.47
N PRO A 94 -2.25 -2.90 -13.22
CA PRO A 94 -3.42 -3.68 -12.84
C PRO A 94 -4.69 -2.86 -13.04
N SER A 95 -5.73 -3.49 -13.59
CA SER A 95 -7.03 -2.84 -13.65
C SER A 95 -7.59 -2.67 -12.24
N PHE A 96 -8.51 -1.71 -12.05
CA PHE A 96 -9.17 -1.53 -10.77
C PHE A 96 -9.85 -2.83 -10.29
N LYS A 97 -10.44 -3.60 -11.20
CA LYS A 97 -11.05 -4.91 -10.92
C LYS A 97 -10.03 -5.90 -10.36
N ASP A 98 -8.83 -5.98 -10.97
CA ASP A 98 -7.77 -6.89 -10.53
C ASP A 98 -7.25 -6.52 -9.13
N LEU A 99 -7.14 -5.20 -8.84
CA LEU A 99 -6.76 -4.71 -7.50
C LEU A 99 -7.81 -5.07 -6.45
N VAL A 100 -9.10 -4.91 -6.77
CA VAL A 100 -10.21 -5.26 -5.87
C VAL A 100 -10.23 -6.77 -5.63
N GLU A 101 -10.05 -7.59 -6.66
CA GLU A 101 -9.99 -9.04 -6.54
C GLU A 101 -8.82 -9.48 -5.65
N ALA A 102 -7.63 -8.94 -5.87
CA ALA A 102 -6.45 -9.19 -5.02
C ALA A 102 -6.71 -8.79 -3.56
N ARG A 103 -7.33 -7.62 -3.32
CA ARG A 103 -7.73 -7.16 -1.99
C ARG A 103 -8.64 -8.18 -1.30
N ILE A 104 -9.69 -8.64 -1.99
CA ILE A 104 -10.62 -9.64 -1.44
C ILE A 104 -9.86 -10.88 -0.95
N PHE A 105 -8.96 -11.44 -1.75
CA PHE A 105 -8.18 -12.63 -1.37
C PHE A 105 -7.28 -12.39 -0.17
N LEU A 106 -6.54 -11.27 -0.17
CA LEU A 106 -5.63 -10.92 0.92
C LEU A 106 -6.39 -10.71 2.23
N GLU A 107 -7.51 -9.99 2.19
CA GLU A 107 -8.28 -9.66 3.39
C GLU A 107 -9.03 -10.85 3.97
N LEU A 108 -9.61 -11.71 3.13
CA LEU A 108 -10.24 -12.96 3.63
C LEU A 108 -9.24 -13.88 4.32
N LYS A 109 -7.98 -13.86 3.93
CA LYS A 109 -6.93 -14.60 4.63
C LYS A 109 -6.40 -13.82 5.82
N GLY A 110 -6.23 -12.51 5.66
CA GLY A 110 -5.76 -11.59 6.70
C GLY A 110 -6.64 -11.58 7.93
N VAL A 111 -7.97 -11.48 7.75
CA VAL A 111 -8.93 -11.46 8.85
C VAL A 111 -8.91 -12.75 9.69
N LYS A 112 -8.72 -13.90 9.06
CA LYS A 112 -8.55 -15.18 9.79
C LYS A 112 -7.28 -15.17 10.63
N LEU A 113 -6.18 -14.67 10.08
CA LEU A 113 -4.92 -14.55 10.80
C LEU A 113 -5.04 -13.52 11.94
N ALA A 114 -5.72 -12.40 11.70
CA ALA A 114 -6.00 -11.40 12.73
C ALA A 114 -6.76 -11.99 13.91
N ALA A 115 -7.82 -12.76 13.67
CA ALA A 115 -8.55 -13.45 14.72
C ALA A 115 -7.66 -14.38 15.57
N LEU A 116 -6.69 -15.04 14.95
CA LEU A 116 -5.79 -15.97 15.64
C LEU A 116 -4.64 -15.26 16.40
N ARG A 117 -4.17 -14.09 15.90
CA ARG A 117 -2.87 -13.52 16.29
C ARG A 117 -2.97 -12.14 16.94
N ARG A 118 -4.11 -11.45 16.81
CA ARG A 118 -4.28 -10.08 17.30
C ARG A 118 -3.83 -9.92 18.75
N THR A 119 -3.20 -8.82 19.04
CA THR A 119 -2.92 -8.33 20.39
C THR A 119 -4.09 -7.49 20.94
N ALA A 120 -4.00 -7.06 22.20
CA ALA A 120 -4.94 -6.09 22.76
C ALA A 120 -4.83 -4.72 22.05
N ASP A 121 -3.60 -4.28 21.73
CA ASP A 121 -3.36 -3.02 21.04
C ASP A 121 -3.91 -3.04 19.61
N ASP A 122 -3.87 -4.18 18.92
CA ASP A 122 -4.49 -4.32 17.60
C ASP A 122 -6.01 -4.14 17.67
N LEU A 123 -6.68 -4.66 18.71
CA LEU A 123 -8.12 -4.44 18.93
C LEU A 123 -8.43 -2.96 19.13
N ILE A 124 -7.66 -2.28 19.98
CA ILE A 124 -7.81 -0.83 20.21
C ILE A 124 -7.65 -0.06 18.88
N ASN A 125 -6.65 -0.40 18.09
CA ASN A 125 -6.44 0.26 16.80
C ASN A 125 -7.59 0.05 15.82
N MET A 126 -8.15 -1.17 15.75
CA MET A 126 -9.31 -1.46 14.90
C MET A 126 -10.57 -0.73 15.40
N GLU A 127 -10.80 -0.69 16.72
CA GLU A 127 -11.92 0.04 17.33
C GLU A 127 -11.84 1.55 17.07
N ASN A 128 -10.64 2.14 17.17
CA ASN A 128 -10.41 3.55 16.85
C ASN A 128 -10.70 3.82 15.36
N ALA A 129 -10.20 2.99 14.46
CA ALA A 129 -10.46 3.13 13.03
C ALA A 129 -11.95 3.01 12.70
N LEU A 130 -12.68 2.09 13.36
CA LEU A 130 -14.13 1.99 13.21
C LEU A 130 -14.85 3.23 13.76
N ALA A 131 -14.38 3.79 14.86
CA ALA A 131 -14.98 5.01 15.43
C ALA A 131 -14.84 6.19 14.45
N GLU A 132 -13.66 6.41 13.89
CA GLU A 132 -13.41 7.45 12.87
C GLU A 132 -14.28 7.26 11.62
N TYR A 133 -14.38 6.04 11.12
CA TYR A 133 -15.29 5.69 10.02
C TYR A 133 -16.75 6.03 10.37
N SER A 134 -17.21 5.56 11.52
CA SER A 134 -18.59 5.76 11.98
C SER A 134 -18.95 7.23 12.15
N ASP A 135 -18.05 8.04 12.70
CA ASP A 135 -18.23 9.47 12.90
C ASP A 135 -18.41 10.21 11.57
N LYS A 136 -17.64 9.87 10.53
CA LYS A 136 -17.79 10.45 9.20
C LYS A 136 -19.11 10.03 8.55
N VAL A 137 -19.46 8.76 8.63
CA VAL A 137 -20.72 8.24 8.09
C VAL A 137 -21.92 8.92 8.74
N VAL A 138 -21.91 9.10 10.07
CA VAL A 138 -23.00 9.79 10.79
C VAL A 138 -23.12 11.25 10.40
N ARG A 139 -21.99 11.92 10.08
CA ARG A 139 -22.00 13.30 9.58
C ARG A 139 -22.36 13.41 8.08
N GLY A 140 -22.55 12.30 7.38
CA GLY A 140 -22.81 12.27 5.94
C GLY A 140 -21.61 12.66 5.09
N GLU A 141 -20.40 12.58 5.63
CA GLU A 141 -19.13 12.83 4.96
C GLU A 141 -18.67 11.59 4.18
N ASP A 142 -17.74 11.78 3.23
CA ASP A 142 -17.05 10.66 2.58
C ASP A 142 -16.13 9.96 3.60
N ALA A 143 -16.34 8.67 3.78
CA ALA A 143 -15.62 7.83 4.74
C ALA A 143 -14.79 6.72 4.06
N LEU A 144 -14.54 6.83 2.74
CA LEU A 144 -13.78 5.81 2.00
C LEU A 144 -12.36 5.62 2.56
N GLN A 145 -11.69 6.70 2.91
CA GLN A 145 -10.34 6.64 3.46
C GLN A 145 -10.34 5.92 4.82
N GLU A 146 -11.30 6.21 5.67
CA GLU A 146 -11.45 5.60 7.00
C GLU A 146 -11.83 4.12 6.90
N ASP A 147 -12.68 3.74 5.93
CA ASP A 147 -12.98 2.36 5.59
C ASP A 147 -11.68 1.60 5.30
N LEU A 148 -10.85 2.13 4.42
CA LEU A 148 -9.59 1.49 4.03
C LEU A 148 -8.57 1.47 5.16
N LEU A 149 -8.53 2.47 6.04
CA LEU A 149 -7.68 2.47 7.25
C LEU A 149 -8.09 1.38 8.23
N PHE A 150 -9.41 1.12 8.37
CA PHE A 150 -9.91 0.00 9.16
C PHE A 150 -9.42 -1.35 8.62
N HIS A 151 -9.48 -1.56 7.31
CA HIS A 151 -8.96 -2.77 6.67
C HIS A 151 -7.44 -2.93 6.81
N LEU A 152 -6.68 -1.82 6.77
CA LEU A 152 -5.23 -1.84 7.05
C LEU A 152 -4.93 -2.22 8.51
N ALA A 153 -5.75 -1.79 9.47
CA ALA A 153 -5.59 -2.20 10.86
C ALA A 153 -5.79 -3.73 11.02
N ILE A 154 -6.76 -4.33 10.31
CA ILE A 154 -6.94 -5.79 10.27
C ILE A 154 -5.73 -6.48 9.64
N ALA A 155 -5.23 -5.95 8.51
CA ALA A 155 -4.06 -6.50 7.84
C ALA A 155 -2.82 -6.51 8.76
N LYS A 156 -2.61 -5.43 9.52
CA LYS A 156 -1.55 -5.33 10.54
C LYS A 156 -1.75 -6.37 11.64
N ALA A 157 -2.98 -6.51 12.18
CA ALA A 157 -3.33 -7.48 13.22
C ALA A 157 -3.17 -8.94 12.77
N SER A 158 -3.07 -9.20 11.46
CA SER A 158 -2.77 -10.53 10.94
C SER A 158 -1.42 -11.09 11.39
N GLY A 159 -0.52 -10.23 11.89
CA GLY A 159 0.84 -10.60 12.27
C GLY A 159 1.67 -11.14 11.10
N ASN A 160 1.30 -10.78 9.87
CA ASN A 160 2.04 -11.12 8.65
C ASN A 160 2.53 -9.83 7.98
N PRO A 161 3.81 -9.43 8.16
CA PRO A 161 4.34 -8.19 7.62
C PRO A 161 4.23 -8.09 6.10
N THR A 162 4.41 -9.21 5.38
CA THR A 162 4.31 -9.24 3.93
C THR A 162 2.89 -8.95 3.45
N LEU A 163 1.88 -9.57 4.08
CA LEU A 163 0.48 -9.31 3.78
C LEU A 163 0.13 -7.83 4.04
N ASN A 164 0.56 -7.31 5.19
CA ASN A 164 0.36 -5.90 5.52
C ASN A 164 0.99 -4.96 4.49
N THR A 165 2.21 -5.27 4.02
CA THR A 165 2.89 -4.48 2.98
C THR A 165 2.14 -4.51 1.65
N PHE A 166 1.63 -5.67 1.22
CA PHE A 166 0.80 -5.74 0.02
C PHE A 166 -0.47 -4.89 0.15
N MET A 167 -1.14 -4.95 1.30
CA MET A 167 -2.31 -4.13 1.56
C MET A 167 -1.98 -2.63 1.52
N LEU A 168 -0.87 -2.21 2.14
CA LEU A 168 -0.39 -0.82 2.08
C LEU A 168 -0.07 -0.36 0.65
N LYS A 169 0.41 -1.25 -0.21
CA LYS A 169 0.75 -0.92 -1.61
C LYS A 169 -0.50 -0.77 -2.49
N ILE A 170 -1.48 -1.66 -2.37
CA ILE A 170 -2.68 -1.64 -3.23
C ILE A 170 -3.74 -0.63 -2.77
N THR A 171 -3.80 -0.31 -1.49
CA THR A 171 -4.84 0.58 -0.93
C THR A 171 -4.88 1.96 -1.56
N PRO A 172 -3.76 2.70 -1.77
CA PRO A 172 -3.79 4.02 -2.41
C PRO A 172 -4.34 3.97 -3.84
N GLU A 173 -4.00 2.92 -4.60
CA GLU A 173 -4.50 2.72 -5.96
C GLU A 173 -6.01 2.47 -5.99
N ILE A 174 -6.52 1.78 -4.97
CA ILE A 174 -7.95 1.56 -4.80
C ILE A 174 -8.65 2.88 -4.48
N ILE A 175 -8.13 3.69 -3.54
CA ILE A 175 -8.69 5.02 -3.21
C ILE A 175 -8.81 5.88 -4.47
N ASN A 176 -7.72 6.02 -5.23
CA ASN A 176 -7.66 6.86 -6.41
C ASN A 176 -8.65 6.47 -7.53
N ASN A 177 -9.08 5.22 -7.55
CA ASN A 177 -9.96 4.69 -8.59
C ASN A 177 -11.39 4.41 -8.11
N PHE A 178 -11.62 4.33 -6.79
CA PHE A 178 -12.91 3.93 -6.23
C PHE A 178 -14.05 4.87 -6.61
N GLU A 179 -13.81 6.19 -6.56
CA GLU A 179 -14.78 7.20 -6.94
C GLU A 179 -15.22 7.09 -8.42
N LYS A 180 -14.29 6.68 -9.30
CA LYS A 180 -14.55 6.56 -10.74
C LYS A 180 -15.46 5.37 -11.08
N HIS A 181 -15.47 4.35 -10.23
CA HIS A 181 -16.14 3.08 -10.52
C HIS A 181 -17.46 2.87 -9.76
N HIS A 182 -17.84 3.80 -8.87
CA HIS A 182 -19.13 3.78 -8.14
C HIS A 182 -19.49 2.41 -7.54
N VAL A 183 -18.54 1.73 -6.89
CA VAL A 183 -18.71 0.34 -6.42
C VAL A 183 -19.59 0.25 -5.18
N CYS A 184 -19.66 1.31 -4.37
CA CYS A 184 -20.51 1.37 -3.18
C CYS A 184 -21.37 2.63 -3.21
N ASP A 185 -22.67 2.47 -2.96
CA ASP A 185 -23.61 3.57 -2.81
C ASP A 185 -23.49 4.22 -1.43
N LYS A 186 -23.62 5.55 -1.37
CA LYS A 186 -23.63 6.30 -0.10
C LYS A 186 -24.71 5.82 0.88
N ASP A 187 -25.80 5.30 0.36
CA ASP A 187 -26.91 4.79 1.17
C ASP A 187 -26.56 3.48 1.93
N THR A 188 -25.47 2.80 1.56
CA THR A 188 -25.00 1.58 2.23
C THR A 188 -23.99 1.84 3.35
N ALA A 189 -23.53 3.06 3.54
CA ALA A 189 -22.49 3.39 4.52
C ALA A 189 -22.88 3.05 5.97
N PHE A 190 -24.13 3.31 6.36
CA PHE A 190 -24.64 2.93 7.69
C PHE A 190 -24.62 1.41 7.92
N LYS A 191 -24.89 0.64 6.88
CA LYS A 191 -24.80 -0.82 6.95
C LYS A 191 -23.35 -1.27 7.15
N GLY A 192 -22.40 -0.56 6.54
CA GLY A 192 -20.96 -0.78 6.72
C GLY A 192 -20.51 -0.73 8.18
N ILE A 193 -21.07 0.19 9.00
CA ILE A 193 -20.76 0.27 10.44
C ILE A 193 -21.05 -1.05 11.15
N GLN A 194 -22.23 -1.65 10.88
CA GLN A 194 -22.63 -2.92 11.51
C GLN A 194 -21.80 -4.08 10.99
N GLU A 195 -21.46 -4.08 9.73
CA GLU A 195 -20.62 -5.10 9.11
C GLU A 195 -19.19 -5.06 9.66
N HIS A 196 -18.58 -3.86 9.79
CA HIS A 196 -17.26 -3.69 10.42
C HIS A 196 -17.28 -4.13 11.90
N LYS A 197 -18.34 -3.79 12.63
CA LYS A 197 -18.51 -4.23 14.03
C LYS A 197 -18.53 -5.75 14.12
N ALA A 198 -19.29 -6.44 13.25
CA ALA A 198 -19.34 -7.90 13.24
C ALA A 198 -17.96 -8.52 12.96
N ILE A 199 -17.14 -7.89 12.12
CA ILE A 199 -15.75 -8.33 11.85
C ILE A 199 -14.90 -8.19 13.12
N ILE A 200 -14.92 -7.04 13.81
CA ILE A 200 -14.16 -6.84 15.06
C ILE A 200 -14.60 -7.81 16.14
N ASP A 201 -15.91 -8.01 16.30
CA ASP A 201 -16.45 -8.91 17.33
C ASP A 201 -15.92 -10.33 17.12
N ALA A 202 -15.96 -10.85 15.89
CA ALA A 202 -15.40 -12.17 15.56
C ALA A 202 -13.87 -12.24 15.77
N ILE A 203 -13.13 -11.17 15.45
CA ILE A 203 -11.67 -11.08 15.72
C ILE A 203 -11.43 -11.07 17.23
N ARG A 204 -12.21 -10.32 18.00
CA ARG A 204 -12.14 -10.25 19.47
C ARG A 204 -12.34 -11.62 20.10
N ASP A 205 -13.34 -12.36 19.62
CA ASP A 205 -13.70 -13.68 20.11
C ASP A 205 -12.72 -14.78 19.64
N LYS A 206 -11.71 -14.39 18.83
CA LYS A 206 -10.75 -15.34 18.23
C LYS A 206 -11.40 -16.45 17.39
N ASP A 207 -12.49 -16.12 16.70
CA ASP A 207 -13.14 -17.05 15.77
C ASP A 207 -12.76 -16.71 14.31
N PRO A 208 -11.80 -17.43 13.71
CA PRO A 208 -11.33 -17.14 12.36
C PRO A 208 -12.38 -17.44 11.27
N GLU A 209 -13.30 -18.36 11.51
CA GLU A 209 -14.33 -18.69 10.51
C GLU A 209 -15.49 -17.68 10.58
N ALA A 210 -15.89 -17.25 11.76
CA ALA A 210 -16.84 -16.16 11.93
C ALA A 210 -16.28 -14.85 11.33
N ALA A 211 -15.01 -14.51 11.61
CA ALA A 211 -14.35 -13.33 11.07
C ALA A 211 -14.30 -13.33 9.52
N LYS A 212 -13.96 -14.49 8.92
CA LYS A 212 -14.01 -14.66 7.46
C LYS A 212 -15.43 -14.52 6.91
N SER A 213 -16.42 -15.07 7.61
CA SER A 213 -17.82 -15.00 7.19
C SER A 213 -18.35 -13.57 7.24
N ALA A 214 -18.05 -12.83 8.30
CA ALA A 214 -18.39 -11.41 8.43
C ALA A 214 -17.74 -10.56 7.31
N MET A 215 -16.45 -10.78 7.04
CA MET A 215 -15.73 -10.11 5.94
C MET A 215 -16.34 -10.42 4.57
N LYS A 216 -16.79 -11.65 4.32
CA LYS A 216 -17.50 -12.01 3.08
C LYS A 216 -18.83 -11.26 2.92
N VAL A 217 -19.57 -11.08 4.01
CA VAL A 217 -20.82 -10.31 3.99
C VAL A 217 -20.54 -8.86 3.66
N HIS A 218 -19.53 -8.28 4.29
CA HIS A 218 -19.08 -6.91 4.03
C HIS A 218 -18.64 -6.72 2.57
N PHE A 219 -17.93 -7.68 1.99
CA PHE A 219 -17.46 -7.62 0.61
C PHE A 219 -18.49 -7.98 -0.47
N LYS A 220 -19.77 -8.14 -0.10
CA LYS A 220 -20.79 -8.56 -1.08
C LYS A 220 -20.83 -7.67 -2.32
N ALA A 221 -20.78 -6.34 -2.16
CA ALA A 221 -20.76 -5.39 -3.27
C ALA A 221 -19.51 -5.54 -4.15
N LEU A 222 -18.34 -5.74 -3.53
CA LEU A 222 -17.07 -5.97 -4.24
C LEU A 222 -17.10 -7.29 -5.03
N TYR A 223 -17.69 -8.35 -4.46
CA TYR A 223 -17.89 -9.60 -5.18
C TYR A 223 -18.80 -9.44 -6.40
N GLN A 224 -19.90 -8.70 -6.24
CA GLN A 224 -20.79 -8.40 -7.36
C GLN A 224 -20.07 -7.64 -8.47
N TYR A 225 -19.25 -6.63 -8.09
CA TYR A 225 -18.44 -5.88 -9.04
C TYR A 225 -17.42 -6.75 -9.78
N CYS A 226 -16.70 -7.63 -9.08
CA CYS A 226 -15.65 -8.45 -9.68
C CYS A 226 -16.19 -9.60 -10.54
N TYR A 227 -17.30 -10.23 -10.14
CA TYR A 227 -17.72 -11.51 -10.72
C TYR A 227 -19.10 -11.47 -11.39
N ASN A 228 -19.78 -10.32 -11.39
CA ASN A 228 -21.14 -10.15 -11.96
C ASN A 228 -22.16 -11.18 -11.42
N ILE A 229 -22.07 -11.54 -10.13
CA ILE A 229 -22.92 -12.53 -9.43
C ILE A 229 -23.69 -11.90 -8.29
#